data_7871be3c0d83bd0ca1a37d4b96f02afc
#
_entry.id   7871be3c0d83bd0ca1a37d4b96f02afc
#
_cell.length_a   1.000
_cell.length_b   1.000
_cell.length_c   1.000
_cell.angle_alpha   90.00
_cell.angle_beta   90.00
_cell.angle_gamma   90.00
#
_symmetry.space_group_name_H-M   'P 1'
#
loop_
_entity.id
_entity.type
_entity.pdbx_description
1 polymer ?
#
loop_
_entity_poly.entity_id
_entity_poly.type
_entity_poly.pdbx_seq_one_letter_code
_entity_poly.pdbx_strand_id
1 'polypeptide(L)'
;MPKLLIVDDELDVREFAKNFFKKRGIEVLTASGGLEAIGIIDRDKPDLVLLDVRMEEMNGLDVLRKVREKNNPVKVIMVTGVEEDETVKEARRLGVIGYVHKPLILDELEKIVLKELKGG
;
A
#
# COMPACT_ATOMS: atom_id res chain seq x y z
N MET A 1 13.82 -4.87 -11.43
CA MET A 1 12.91 -5.45 -10.41
C MET A 1 11.82 -4.45 -10.05
N PRO A 2 10.56 -4.87 -10.06
CA PRO A 2 9.50 -3.98 -9.59
C PRO A 2 9.65 -3.71 -8.09
N LYS A 3 9.22 -2.53 -7.68
CA LYS A 3 9.31 -2.10 -6.29
C LYS A 3 7.92 -2.04 -5.67
N LEU A 4 7.77 -2.68 -4.53
CA LEU A 4 6.54 -2.68 -3.75
C LEU A 4 6.81 -2.02 -2.40
N LEU A 5 6.00 -1.03 -2.03
CA LEU A 5 6.07 -0.44 -0.71
C LEU A 5 4.91 -0.98 0.13
N ILE A 6 5.23 -1.48 1.32
CA ILE A 6 4.24 -1.97 2.27
C ILE A 6 4.21 -1.02 3.46
N VAL A 7 3.05 -0.41 3.70
CA VAL A 7 2.86 0.55 4.79
C VAL A 7 1.88 -0.03 5.81
N ASP A 8 2.39 -0.35 6.98
CA ASP A 8 1.60 -0.95 8.07
C ASP A 8 2.34 -0.66 9.37
N ASP A 9 1.62 -0.33 10.42
CA ASP A 9 2.25 -0.02 11.70
C ASP A 9 2.60 -1.26 12.54
N GLU A 10 2.19 -2.44 12.09
CA GLU A 10 2.54 -3.70 12.77
C GLU A 10 3.79 -4.32 12.14
N LEU A 11 4.83 -4.48 12.94
CA LEU A 11 6.09 -5.04 12.47
C LEU A 11 5.93 -6.44 11.89
N ASP A 12 5.17 -7.29 12.54
CA ASP A 12 4.99 -8.68 12.09
C ASP A 12 4.35 -8.73 10.71
N VAL A 13 3.37 -7.87 10.46
CA VAL A 13 2.70 -7.81 9.16
C VAL A 13 3.69 -7.37 8.08
N ARG A 14 4.48 -6.32 8.36
CA ARG A 14 5.48 -5.83 7.42
C ARG A 14 6.52 -6.90 7.08
N GLU A 15 7.06 -7.56 8.10
CA GLU A 15 8.10 -8.56 7.88
C GLU A 15 7.59 -9.79 7.15
N PHE A 16 6.39 -10.24 7.51
CA PHE A 16 5.77 -11.39 6.86
C PHE A 16 5.53 -11.12 5.37
N ALA A 17 4.93 -9.99 5.06
CA ALA A 17 4.64 -9.62 3.68
C ALA A 17 5.93 -9.34 2.89
N LYS A 18 6.90 -8.68 3.52
CA LYS A 18 8.19 -8.41 2.90
C LYS A 18 8.86 -9.71 2.46
N ASN A 19 8.96 -10.68 3.37
CA ASN A 19 9.60 -11.96 3.06
C ASN A 19 8.85 -12.72 1.97
N PHE A 20 7.54 -12.66 2.01
CA PHE A 20 6.69 -13.32 1.03
C PHE A 20 6.97 -12.80 -0.39
N PHE A 21 6.94 -11.49 -0.57
CA PHE A 21 7.11 -10.90 -1.90
C PHE A 21 8.56 -10.88 -2.36
N LYS A 22 9.50 -10.77 -1.43
CA LYS A 22 10.92 -10.83 -1.77
C LYS A 22 11.28 -12.15 -2.43
N LYS A 23 10.71 -13.25 -1.95
CA LYS A 23 10.92 -14.57 -2.54
C LYS A 23 10.39 -14.67 -3.97
N ARG A 24 9.51 -13.77 -4.35
CA ARG A 24 8.91 -13.75 -5.68
C ARG A 24 9.59 -12.77 -6.63
N GLY A 25 10.78 -12.32 -6.27
CA GLY A 25 11.57 -11.46 -7.14
C GLY A 25 11.15 -10.00 -7.14
N ILE A 26 10.47 -9.56 -6.10
CA ILE A 26 10.01 -8.18 -5.96
C ILE A 26 10.90 -7.47 -4.94
N GLU A 27 11.35 -6.26 -5.27
CA GLU A 27 12.06 -5.43 -4.31
C GLU A 27 11.02 -4.82 -3.36
N VAL A 28 11.15 -5.10 -2.07
CA VAL A 28 10.16 -4.67 -1.08
C VAL A 28 10.76 -3.59 -0.18
N LEU A 29 10.04 -2.47 -0.10
CA LEU A 29 10.31 -1.40 0.85
C LEU A 29 9.21 -1.42 1.88
N THR A 30 9.51 -1.01 3.10
CA THR A 30 8.51 -0.98 4.18
C THR A 30 8.51 0.36 4.88
N ALA A 31 7.35 0.75 5.38
CA ALA A 31 7.18 1.95 6.19
C ALA A 31 6.26 1.62 7.36
N SER A 32 6.58 2.16 8.52
CA SER A 32 5.80 1.92 9.74
C SER A 32 4.75 3.00 9.99
N GLY A 33 4.75 4.06 9.21
CA GLY A 33 3.80 5.15 9.38
C GLY A 33 3.71 6.02 8.14
N GLY A 34 2.78 6.97 8.19
CA GLY A 34 2.45 7.78 7.02
C GLY A 34 3.54 8.72 6.55
N LEU A 35 4.23 9.39 7.48
CA LEU A 35 5.27 10.33 7.10
C LEU A 35 6.44 9.60 6.45
N GLU A 36 6.83 8.47 6.99
CA GLU A 36 7.87 7.64 6.40
C GLU A 36 7.47 7.17 5.01
N ALA A 37 6.22 6.75 4.86
CA ALA A 37 5.70 6.28 3.58
C ALA A 37 5.77 7.38 2.51
N ILE A 38 5.35 8.59 2.86
CA ILE A 38 5.38 9.72 1.93
C ILE A 38 6.81 9.98 1.46
N GLY A 39 7.77 9.96 2.38
CA GLY A 39 9.18 10.17 2.05
C GLY A 39 9.72 9.09 1.11
N ILE A 40 9.36 7.83 1.37
CA ILE A 40 9.79 6.73 0.51
C ILE A 40 9.18 6.82 -0.88
N ILE A 41 7.89 7.16 -0.97
CA ILE A 41 7.21 7.32 -2.25
C ILE A 41 7.90 8.40 -3.10
N ASP A 42 8.25 9.51 -2.48
CA ASP A 42 8.92 10.60 -3.19
C ASP A 42 10.34 10.22 -3.64
N ARG A 43 11.08 9.55 -2.76
CA ARG A 43 12.50 9.26 -3.00
C ARG A 43 12.71 8.03 -3.87
N ASP A 44 12.04 6.94 -3.54
CA ASP A 44 12.30 5.64 -4.15
C ASP A 44 11.35 5.27 -5.28
N LYS A 45 10.26 6.01 -5.42
CA LYS A 45 9.28 5.86 -6.51
C LYS A 45 8.83 4.41 -6.72
N PRO A 46 8.17 3.81 -5.71
CA PRO A 46 7.70 2.43 -5.87
C PRO A 46 6.68 2.31 -6.98
N ASP A 47 6.57 1.12 -7.54
CA ASP A 47 5.62 0.83 -8.60
C ASP A 47 4.22 0.59 -8.05
N LEU A 48 4.14 0.14 -6.81
CA LEU A 48 2.87 -0.17 -6.14
C LEU A 48 3.01 0.04 -4.65
N VAL A 49 1.97 0.56 -4.02
CA VAL A 49 1.92 0.76 -2.57
C VAL A 49 0.76 -0.02 -1.98
N LEU A 50 1.05 -0.87 -0.99
CA LEU A 50 0.03 -1.48 -0.13
C LEU A 50 -0.07 -0.60 1.11
N LEU A 51 -1.20 0.05 1.29
CA LEU A 51 -1.35 1.10 2.29
C LEU A 51 -2.45 0.76 3.28
N ASP A 52 -2.06 0.53 4.53
CA ASP A 52 -3.02 0.28 5.60
C ASP A 52 -3.80 1.55 5.90
N VAL A 53 -5.11 1.40 6.05
CA VAL A 53 -5.97 2.54 6.37
C VAL A 53 -5.76 2.99 7.81
N ARG A 54 -5.69 2.05 8.74
CA ARG A 54 -5.59 2.37 10.17
C ARG A 54 -4.16 2.30 10.68
N MET A 55 -3.60 3.46 10.96
CA MET A 55 -2.28 3.58 11.58
C MET A 55 -2.37 4.65 12.67
N GLU A 56 -1.53 4.54 13.70
CA GLU A 56 -1.60 5.42 14.86
C GLU A 56 -1.35 6.88 14.54
N GLU A 57 -0.32 7.16 13.78
CA GLU A 57 0.14 8.52 13.55
C GLU A 57 -0.69 9.27 12.51
N MET A 58 -0.94 8.62 11.40
CA MET A 58 -1.62 9.20 10.25
C MET A 58 -2.32 8.07 9.52
N ASN A 59 -3.60 8.20 9.25
CA ASN A 59 -4.29 7.10 8.56
C ASN A 59 -3.92 7.07 7.07
N GLY A 60 -4.17 5.91 6.45
CA GLY A 60 -3.78 5.70 5.05
C GLY A 60 -4.46 6.67 4.09
N LEU A 61 -5.66 7.09 4.40
CA LEU A 61 -6.38 8.03 3.54
C LEU A 61 -5.68 9.39 3.52
N ASP A 62 -5.15 9.83 4.66
CA ASP A 62 -4.39 11.08 4.72
C ASP A 62 -3.09 10.97 3.91
N VAL A 63 -2.43 9.82 3.97
CA VAL A 63 -1.23 9.55 3.16
C VAL A 63 -1.57 9.67 1.68
N LEU A 64 -2.66 9.03 1.28
CA LEU A 64 -3.10 9.03 -0.11
C LEU A 64 -3.41 10.45 -0.60
N ARG A 65 -4.11 11.24 0.21
CA ARG A 65 -4.40 12.63 -0.14
C ARG A 65 -3.12 13.42 -0.39
N LYS A 66 -2.15 13.30 0.53
CA LYS A 66 -0.89 14.03 0.40
C LYS A 66 -0.11 13.63 -0.85
N VAL A 67 -0.10 12.33 -1.15
CA VAL A 67 0.57 11.83 -2.35
C VAL A 67 -0.08 12.39 -3.61
N ARG A 68 -1.42 12.41 -3.65
CA ARG A 68 -2.15 12.95 -4.82
C ARG A 68 -2.01 14.47 -4.94
N GLU A 69 -1.92 15.18 -3.82
CA GLU A 69 -1.69 16.62 -3.84
C GLU A 69 -0.35 16.97 -4.51
N LYS A 70 0.61 16.07 -4.45
CA LYS A 70 1.91 16.26 -5.11
C LYS A 70 1.88 15.83 -6.59
N ASN A 71 0.70 15.54 -7.10
CA ASN A 71 0.50 15.05 -8.47
C ASN A 71 1.22 13.73 -8.74
N ASN A 72 1.37 12.91 -7.71
CA ASN A 72 2.00 11.60 -7.86
C ASN A 72 0.92 10.55 -8.12
N PRO A 73 0.91 9.89 -9.29
CA PRO A 73 -0.13 8.93 -9.67
C PRO A 73 0.21 7.50 -9.30
N VAL A 74 1.08 7.29 -8.32
CA VAL A 74 1.50 5.93 -7.95
C VAL A 74 0.30 5.04 -7.67
N LYS A 75 0.38 3.79 -8.08
CA LYS A 75 -0.68 2.82 -7.86
C LYS A 75 -0.76 2.47 -6.37
N VAL A 76 -1.96 2.55 -5.81
CA VAL A 76 -2.19 2.27 -4.39
C VAL A 76 -3.31 1.26 -4.25
N ILE A 77 -3.06 0.23 -3.43
CA ILE A 77 -4.08 -0.70 -2.97
C ILE A 77 -4.26 -0.43 -1.48
N MET A 78 -5.49 -0.13 -1.06
CA MET A 78 -5.79 0.10 0.34
C MET A 78 -6.03 -1.22 1.05
N VAL A 79 -5.49 -1.36 2.25
CA VAL A 79 -5.68 -2.52 3.11
C VAL A 79 -6.47 -2.08 4.33
N THR A 80 -7.61 -2.71 4.58
CA THR A 80 -8.50 -2.26 5.65
C THR A 80 -9.11 -3.42 6.43
N GLY A 81 -9.26 -3.24 7.74
CA GLY A 81 -9.96 -4.21 8.59
C GLY A 81 -11.45 -3.93 8.71
N VAL A 82 -11.88 -2.74 8.32
CA VAL A 82 -13.28 -2.32 8.46
C VAL A 82 -13.72 -1.60 7.20
N GLU A 83 -14.87 -1.98 6.66
CA GLU A 83 -15.49 -1.25 5.57
C GLU A 83 -16.25 -0.06 6.13
N GLU A 84 -15.76 1.12 5.80
CA GLU A 84 -16.50 2.34 6.04
C GLU A 84 -16.78 2.94 4.67
N ASP A 85 -18.05 3.08 4.33
CA ASP A 85 -18.47 3.57 3.01
C ASP A 85 -17.79 4.89 2.65
N GLU A 86 -17.65 5.77 3.62
CA GLU A 86 -17.02 7.07 3.42
C GLU A 86 -15.56 6.94 3.03
N THR A 87 -14.83 6.05 3.72
CA THR A 87 -13.42 5.81 3.43
C THR A 87 -13.25 5.21 2.04
N VAL A 88 -14.09 4.24 1.70
CA VAL A 88 -14.04 3.59 0.39
C VAL A 88 -14.29 4.61 -0.72
N LYS A 89 -15.32 5.44 -0.56
CA LYS A 89 -15.66 6.46 -1.55
C LYS A 89 -14.53 7.46 -1.75
N GLU A 90 -13.96 7.95 -0.65
CA GLU A 90 -12.86 8.91 -0.73
C GLU A 90 -11.62 8.31 -1.40
N ALA A 91 -11.27 7.08 -1.04
CA ALA A 91 -10.14 6.41 -1.64
C ALA A 91 -10.32 6.18 -3.14
N ARG A 92 -11.54 5.80 -3.55
CA ARG A 92 -11.84 5.63 -4.97
C ARG A 92 -11.74 6.95 -5.73
N ARG A 93 -12.20 8.02 -5.12
CA ARG A 93 -12.07 9.36 -5.69
C ARG A 93 -10.61 9.72 -5.89
N LEU A 94 -9.75 9.29 -4.97
CA LEU A 94 -8.31 9.54 -5.03
C LEU A 94 -7.56 8.52 -5.90
N GLY A 95 -8.29 7.64 -6.58
CA GLY A 95 -7.73 6.79 -7.60
C GLY A 95 -7.02 5.53 -7.13
N VAL A 96 -7.45 4.95 -5.99
CA VAL A 96 -6.90 3.64 -5.61
C VAL A 96 -7.33 2.59 -6.63
N ILE A 97 -6.47 1.62 -6.87
CA ILE A 97 -6.75 0.59 -7.86
C ILE A 97 -7.38 -0.66 -7.25
N GLY A 98 -7.45 -0.72 -5.94
CA GLY A 98 -8.10 -1.85 -5.29
C GLY A 98 -8.17 -1.71 -3.79
N TYR A 99 -8.95 -2.61 -3.20
CA TYR A 99 -9.17 -2.72 -1.76
C TYR A 99 -8.95 -4.16 -1.35
N VAL A 100 -8.23 -4.37 -0.26
CA VAL A 100 -8.02 -5.69 0.32
C VAL A 100 -8.44 -5.64 1.78
N HIS A 101 -9.19 -6.64 2.19
CA HIS A 101 -9.67 -6.73 3.57
C HIS A 101 -8.70 -7.55 4.43
N LYS A 102 -8.54 -7.14 5.68
CA LYS A 102 -7.82 -7.94 6.67
C LYS A 102 -8.74 -9.05 7.19
N PRO A 103 -8.19 -10.20 7.60
CA PRO A 103 -6.76 -10.54 7.61
C PRO A 103 -6.22 -10.76 6.20
N LEU A 104 -4.95 -10.47 6.00
CA LEU A 104 -4.31 -10.63 4.69
C LEU A 104 -4.17 -12.12 4.35
N ILE A 105 -4.77 -12.51 3.23
CA ILE A 105 -4.59 -13.85 2.69
C ILE A 105 -3.56 -13.71 1.58
N LEU A 106 -2.35 -14.18 1.85
CA LEU A 106 -1.21 -13.89 0.98
C LEU A 106 -1.38 -14.40 -0.45
N ASP A 107 -2.01 -15.55 -0.62
CA ASP A 107 -2.24 -16.09 -1.96
C ASP A 107 -3.13 -15.17 -2.81
N GLU A 108 -4.15 -14.59 -2.19
CA GLU A 108 -5.03 -13.66 -2.87
C GLU A 108 -4.34 -12.33 -3.14
N LEU A 109 -3.59 -11.85 -2.14
CA LEU A 109 -2.84 -10.62 -2.27
C LEU A 109 -1.78 -10.75 -3.36
N GLU A 110 -1.14 -11.91 -3.45
CA GLU A 110 -0.15 -12.18 -4.48
C GLU A 110 -0.72 -11.98 -5.88
N LYS A 111 -1.91 -12.49 -6.14
CA LYS A 111 -2.55 -12.36 -7.45
C LYS A 111 -2.75 -10.90 -7.83
N ILE A 112 -3.24 -10.10 -6.88
CA ILE A 112 -3.51 -8.69 -7.12
C ILE A 112 -2.20 -7.94 -7.35
N VAL A 113 -1.22 -8.16 -6.47
CA VAL A 113 0.07 -7.47 -6.55
C VAL A 113 0.80 -7.80 -7.84
N LEU A 114 0.90 -9.07 -8.19
CA LEU A 114 1.61 -9.47 -9.40
C LEU A 114 0.92 -8.94 -10.66
N LYS A 115 -0.40 -8.94 -10.67
CA LYS A 115 -1.15 -8.39 -11.79
C LYS A 115 -0.82 -6.91 -12.01
N GLU A 116 -0.81 -6.12 -10.93
CA GLU A 116 -0.56 -4.69 -11.04
C GLU A 116 0.90 -4.37 -11.38
N LEU A 117 1.83 -5.17 -10.88
CA LEU A 117 3.24 -4.97 -11.19
C LEU A 117 3.60 -5.39 -12.61
N LYS A 118 2.95 -6.41 -13.14
CA LYS A 118 3.17 -6.88 -14.51
C LYS A 118 2.37 -6.09 -15.55
N GLY A 119 1.21 -5.66 -15.16
CA GLY A 119 0.30 -4.95 -16.07
C GLY A 119 0.81 -3.58 -16.49
N GLY A 120 1.86 -3.14 -15.86
CA GLY A 120 2.57 -1.92 -16.20
C GLY A 120 1.68 -0.70 -16.27
#